data_c316aad23fe7ad377a0d6fc36fbf0c75
#
_entry.id   c316aad23fe7ad377a0d6fc36fbf0c75
#
_cell.length_a   1.000
_cell.length_b   1.000
_cell.length_c   1.000
_cell.angle_alpha   90.00
_cell.angle_beta   90.00
_cell.angle_gamma   90.00
#
_symmetry.space_group_name_H-M   'P 1'
#
loop_
_entity.id
_entity.type
_entity.pdbx_description
1 polymer ?
#
loop_
_entity_poly.entity_id
_entity_poly.type
_entity_poly.pdbx_seq_one_letter_code
_entity_poly.pdbx_strand_id
1 'polypeptide(L)'
;MMTLAGWSMVQSNGLKKASWLIGTWANKSSRGTIYESWSSLNDQAYSGKSYTIREQDTILFETIQLVMTKDGLDYIPTVQGMNGGMPVRFTSTTVTDTQLIFENPTHDFPQVIRYTLIHPDSLVAEISGITGGQQQKQTFPMKRMK
;
A
#
# COMPACT_ATOMS: atom_id res chain seq x y z
N MET A 1 -12.46 4.00 33.49
CA MET A 1 -11.48 2.92 33.46
C MET A 1 -11.61 1.93 32.31
N MET A 2 -12.75 1.87 31.66
CA MET A 2 -12.94 0.96 30.51
C MET A 2 -12.43 1.52 29.19
N THR A 3 -11.96 2.74 29.17
CA THR A 3 -11.55 3.42 27.95
C THR A 3 -10.25 2.91 27.35
N LEU A 4 -9.33 2.38 28.16
CA LEU A 4 -8.04 1.91 27.67
C LEU A 4 -8.13 0.63 26.84
N ALA A 5 -9.00 -0.28 27.22
CA ALA A 5 -9.22 -1.52 26.47
C ALA A 5 -9.87 -1.25 25.11
N GLY A 6 -10.78 -0.28 25.06
CA GLY A 6 -11.40 0.13 23.81
C GLY A 6 -10.41 0.72 22.82
N TRP A 7 -9.45 1.50 23.32
CA TRP A 7 -8.41 2.07 22.47
C TRP A 7 -7.53 1.00 21.81
N SER A 8 -7.08 0.01 22.60
CA SER A 8 -6.27 -1.09 22.06
C SER A 8 -6.99 -1.85 20.97
N MET A 9 -8.29 -2.10 21.16
CA MET A 9 -9.09 -2.84 20.17
C MET A 9 -9.25 -2.04 18.87
N VAL A 10 -9.45 -0.72 18.95
CA VAL A 10 -9.57 0.13 17.77
C VAL A 10 -8.27 0.12 16.96
N GLN A 11 -7.12 0.23 17.63
CA GLN A 11 -5.82 0.21 16.96
C GLN A 11 -5.55 -1.14 16.29
N SER A 12 -5.87 -2.26 16.99
CA SER A 12 -5.72 -3.60 16.43
C SER A 12 -6.60 -3.81 15.20
N ASN A 13 -7.82 -3.26 15.22
CA ASN A 13 -8.76 -3.42 14.12
C ASN A 13 -8.30 -2.73 12.85
N GLY A 14 -7.55 -1.65 12.92
CA GLY A 14 -7.05 -0.96 11.74
C GLY A 14 -6.20 -1.87 10.87
N LEU A 15 -5.22 -2.52 11.46
CA LEU A 15 -4.33 -3.42 10.72
C LEU A 15 -5.07 -4.69 10.29
N LYS A 16 -5.95 -5.23 11.14
CA LYS A 16 -6.77 -6.39 10.79
C LYS A 16 -7.66 -6.12 9.59
N LYS A 17 -8.24 -4.94 9.50
CA LYS A 17 -9.07 -4.57 8.35
C LYS A 17 -8.29 -4.62 7.06
N ALA A 18 -6.98 -4.39 7.10
CA ALA A 18 -6.11 -4.45 5.93
C ALA A 18 -5.55 -5.85 5.67
N SER A 19 -5.95 -6.87 6.43
CA SER A 19 -5.39 -8.21 6.31
C SER A 19 -5.62 -8.87 4.95
N TRP A 20 -6.63 -8.43 4.21
CA TRP A 20 -6.88 -8.91 2.85
C TRP A 20 -5.75 -8.56 1.88
N LEU A 21 -4.90 -7.62 2.23
CA LEU A 21 -3.75 -7.22 1.42
C LEU A 21 -2.65 -8.28 1.43
N ILE A 22 -2.56 -9.08 2.48
CA ILE A 22 -1.50 -10.10 2.64
C ILE A 22 -1.55 -11.10 1.49
N GLY A 23 -0.39 -11.38 0.92
CA GLY A 23 -0.23 -12.31 -0.21
C GLY A 23 0.54 -11.66 -1.34
N THR A 24 0.59 -12.33 -2.48
CA THR A 24 1.26 -11.83 -3.67
C THR A 24 0.22 -11.54 -4.75
N TRP A 25 0.33 -10.36 -5.32
CA TRP A 25 -0.58 -9.84 -6.33
C TRP A 25 0.20 -9.55 -7.61
N ALA A 26 -0.43 -9.74 -8.76
CA ALA A 26 0.20 -9.51 -10.05
C ALA A 26 -0.64 -8.61 -10.93
N ASN A 27 0.00 -7.59 -11.50
CA ASN A 27 -0.56 -6.76 -12.55
C ASN A 27 0.12 -7.14 -13.87
N LYS A 28 -0.63 -7.79 -14.76
CA LYS A 28 -0.12 -8.21 -16.05
C LYS A 28 -0.47 -7.18 -17.12
N SER A 29 0.52 -6.77 -17.89
CA SER A 29 0.32 -5.82 -18.99
C SER A 29 1.17 -6.24 -20.18
N SER A 30 1.01 -5.52 -21.29
CA SER A 30 1.83 -5.74 -22.49
C SER A 30 3.31 -5.46 -22.25
N ARG A 31 3.63 -4.72 -21.20
CA ARG A 31 5.02 -4.36 -20.84
C ARG A 31 5.66 -5.35 -19.87
N GLY A 32 4.92 -6.37 -19.45
CA GLY A 32 5.38 -7.35 -18.48
C GLY A 32 4.49 -7.39 -17.26
N THR A 33 4.94 -8.10 -16.23
CA THR A 33 4.18 -8.26 -15.00
C THR A 33 4.86 -7.55 -13.84
N ILE A 34 4.08 -6.77 -13.10
CA ILE A 34 4.53 -6.16 -11.86
C ILE A 34 3.87 -6.94 -10.72
N TYR A 35 4.68 -7.34 -9.75
CA TYR A 35 4.22 -8.06 -8.57
C TYR A 35 4.26 -7.14 -7.36
N GLU A 36 3.35 -7.37 -6.44
CA GLU A 36 3.38 -6.73 -5.13
C GLU A 36 3.10 -7.79 -4.08
N SER A 37 4.05 -8.00 -3.17
CA SER A 37 3.96 -9.03 -2.14
C SER A 37 3.89 -8.39 -0.77
N TRP A 38 2.94 -8.85 0.04
CA TRP A 38 2.70 -8.34 1.39
C TRP A 38 2.74 -9.48 2.39
N SER A 39 3.42 -9.24 3.51
CA SER A 39 3.50 -10.21 4.61
C SER A 39 3.41 -9.48 5.95
N SER A 40 3.02 -10.20 6.98
CA SER A 40 3.02 -9.67 8.34
C SER A 40 4.46 -9.60 8.84
N LEU A 41 4.86 -8.42 9.32
CA LEU A 41 6.17 -8.23 9.93
C LEU A 41 6.11 -8.51 11.43
N ASN A 42 5.09 -7.96 12.09
CA ASN A 42 4.80 -8.17 13.51
C ASN A 42 3.35 -7.73 13.75
N ASP A 43 2.94 -7.64 15.01
CA ASP A 43 1.57 -7.28 15.37
C ASP A 43 1.16 -5.86 14.98
N GLN A 44 2.13 -5.03 14.61
CA GLN A 44 1.89 -3.62 14.36
C GLN A 44 2.23 -3.19 12.94
N ALA A 45 2.73 -4.10 12.10
CA ALA A 45 3.17 -3.70 10.77
C ALA A 45 3.10 -4.85 9.77
N TYR A 46 2.78 -4.50 8.53
CA TYR A 46 2.96 -5.34 7.35
C TYR A 46 4.12 -4.81 6.54
N SER A 47 4.80 -5.71 5.85
CA SER A 47 5.90 -5.39 4.94
C SER A 47 5.48 -5.74 3.52
N GLY A 48 5.68 -4.80 2.60
CA GLY A 48 5.37 -4.97 1.19
C GLY A 48 6.56 -4.69 0.31
N LYS A 49 6.53 -5.22 -0.89
CA LYS A 49 7.51 -4.90 -1.92
C LYS A 49 6.88 -5.00 -3.29
N SER A 50 7.32 -4.12 -4.18
CA SER A 50 6.89 -4.10 -5.57
C SER A 50 8.10 -4.43 -6.45
N TYR A 51 7.92 -5.35 -7.40
CA TYR A 51 9.04 -5.87 -8.19
C TYR A 51 8.55 -6.46 -9.50
N THR A 52 9.50 -6.73 -10.40
CA THR A 52 9.25 -7.54 -11.57
C THR A 52 10.30 -8.63 -11.66
N ILE A 53 10.05 -9.63 -12.49
CA ILE A 53 10.99 -10.72 -12.73
C ILE A 53 11.34 -10.70 -14.22
N ARG A 54 12.64 -10.58 -14.51
CA ARG A 54 13.17 -10.64 -15.87
C ARG A 54 14.15 -11.80 -15.95
N GLU A 55 13.82 -12.75 -16.81
CA GLU A 55 14.55 -13.99 -16.89
C GLU A 55 14.49 -14.70 -15.54
N GLN A 56 15.54 -14.69 -14.75
CA GLN A 56 15.53 -15.28 -13.42
C GLN A 56 15.85 -14.26 -12.32
N ASP A 57 15.95 -12.99 -12.70
CA ASP A 57 16.33 -11.93 -11.78
C ASP A 57 15.12 -11.16 -11.28
N THR A 58 15.10 -10.92 -9.97
CA THR A 58 14.09 -10.05 -9.36
C THR A 58 14.60 -8.62 -9.39
N ILE A 59 13.81 -7.73 -9.98
CA ILE A 59 14.12 -6.31 -10.04
C ILE A 59 13.18 -5.58 -9.10
N LEU A 60 13.72 -5.06 -8.00
CA LEU A 60 12.94 -4.39 -6.97
C LEU A 60 12.70 -2.94 -7.34
N PHE A 61 11.44 -2.49 -7.29
CA PHE A 61 11.08 -1.10 -7.52
C PHE A 61 10.93 -0.34 -6.23
N GLU A 62 10.30 -0.97 -5.23
CA GLU A 62 10.00 -0.27 -3.99
C GLU A 62 9.78 -1.26 -2.85
N THR A 63 10.11 -0.82 -1.63
CA THR A 63 9.71 -1.51 -0.40
C THR A 63 8.71 -0.62 0.32
N ILE A 64 7.78 -1.24 1.07
CA ILE A 64 6.70 -0.52 1.72
C ILE A 64 6.57 -1.05 3.15
N GLN A 65 6.35 -0.16 4.09
CA GLN A 65 5.89 -0.54 5.41
C GLN A 65 4.48 0.01 5.61
N LEU A 66 3.58 -0.83 6.10
CA LEU A 66 2.25 -0.44 6.49
C LEU A 66 2.20 -0.58 8.01
N VAL A 67 2.19 0.54 8.71
CA VAL A 67 2.42 0.58 10.16
C VAL A 67 1.18 1.10 10.87
N MET A 68 0.77 0.38 11.91
CA MET A 68 -0.33 0.82 12.77
C MET A 68 0.11 2.04 13.57
N THR A 69 -0.73 3.08 13.57
CA THR A 69 -0.51 4.29 14.35
C THR A 69 -1.65 4.46 15.36
N LYS A 70 -1.55 5.47 16.17
CA LYS A 70 -2.59 5.79 17.15
C LYS A 70 -3.95 6.02 16.48
N ASP A 71 -3.96 6.66 15.30
CA ASP A 71 -5.18 7.10 14.66
C ASP A 71 -5.57 6.28 13.42
N GLY A 72 -4.72 5.33 13.01
CA GLY A 72 -5.00 4.53 11.82
C GLY A 72 -3.77 3.79 11.34
N LEU A 73 -3.44 3.95 10.06
CA LEU A 73 -2.29 3.32 9.43
C LEU A 73 -1.45 4.35 8.70
N ASP A 74 -0.15 4.13 8.65
CA ASP A 74 0.75 4.88 7.78
C ASP A 74 1.31 3.94 6.72
N TYR A 75 1.35 4.42 5.49
CA TYR A 75 1.92 3.76 4.33
C TYR A 75 3.25 4.45 4.03
N ILE A 76 4.36 3.69 4.11
CA ILE A 76 5.70 4.27 4.06
C ILE A 76 6.51 3.58 2.97
N PRO A 77 6.41 4.05 1.71
CA PRO A 77 7.21 3.49 0.63
C PRO A 77 8.62 4.08 0.60
N THR A 78 9.57 3.25 0.16
CA THR A 78 10.91 3.67 -0.22
C THR A 78 11.10 3.22 -1.66
N VAL A 79 11.15 4.18 -2.59
CA VAL A 79 11.23 3.91 -4.03
C VAL A 79 12.68 3.99 -4.47
N GLN A 80 13.12 2.98 -5.19
CA GLN A 80 14.49 2.92 -5.71
C GLN A 80 14.76 4.11 -6.64
N GLY A 81 15.84 4.86 -6.34
CA GLY A 81 16.26 5.98 -7.17
C GLY A 81 15.46 7.25 -7.03
N MET A 82 14.51 7.31 -6.08
CA MET A 82 13.69 8.50 -5.84
C MET A 82 13.87 9.00 -4.42
N ASN A 83 13.69 10.31 -4.22
CA ASN A 83 13.81 11.00 -2.93
C ASN A 83 15.14 10.70 -2.22
N GLY A 84 16.22 10.49 -3.01
CA GLY A 84 17.51 10.13 -2.45
C GLY A 84 17.51 8.80 -1.70
N GLY A 85 16.58 7.90 -2.03
CA GLY A 85 16.42 6.63 -1.33
C GLY A 85 15.72 6.75 0.02
N MET A 86 15.13 7.91 0.31
CA MET A 86 14.47 8.15 1.60
C MET A 86 13.01 7.72 1.55
N PRO A 87 12.50 7.18 2.66
CA PRO A 87 11.08 6.84 2.75
C PRO A 87 10.20 8.09 2.79
N VAL A 88 8.97 7.93 2.30
CA VAL A 88 7.96 8.98 2.34
C VAL A 88 6.77 8.44 3.12
N ARG A 89 6.16 9.26 3.97
CA ARG A 89 5.04 8.83 4.81
C ARG A 89 3.72 9.36 4.29
N PHE A 90 2.77 8.44 4.08
CA PHE A 90 1.38 8.75 3.75
C PHE A 90 0.50 8.29 4.91
N THR A 91 -0.49 9.09 5.27
CA THR A 91 -1.36 8.81 6.41
C THR A 91 -2.74 8.39 5.94
N SER A 92 -3.31 7.37 6.57
CA SER A 92 -4.61 6.86 6.15
C SER A 92 -5.73 7.88 6.38
N THR A 93 -6.63 7.98 5.39
CA THR A 93 -7.89 8.70 5.50
C THR A 93 -9.06 7.74 5.47
N THR A 94 -8.85 6.52 4.98
CA THR A 94 -9.87 5.46 4.95
C THR A 94 -9.20 4.12 5.22
N VAL A 95 -9.75 3.36 6.15
CA VAL A 95 -9.33 1.99 6.45
C VAL A 95 -10.59 1.18 6.67
N THR A 96 -10.92 0.32 5.72
CA THR A 96 -12.09 -0.56 5.80
C THR A 96 -11.72 -1.97 5.37
N ASP A 97 -12.67 -2.89 5.43
CA ASP A 97 -12.46 -4.27 4.98
C ASP A 97 -12.31 -4.40 3.47
N THR A 98 -12.53 -3.32 2.73
CA THR A 98 -12.44 -3.34 1.25
C THR A 98 -11.64 -2.18 0.66
N GLN A 99 -11.25 -1.20 1.47
CA GLN A 99 -10.58 -0.03 0.91
C GLN A 99 -9.59 0.60 1.88
N LEU A 100 -8.43 0.96 1.36
CA LEU A 100 -7.39 1.70 2.07
C LEU A 100 -7.06 2.93 1.24
N ILE A 101 -7.07 4.11 1.86
CA ILE A 101 -6.68 5.35 1.20
C ILE A 101 -5.68 6.06 2.09
N PHE A 102 -4.55 6.43 1.50
CA PHE A 102 -3.47 7.14 2.20
C PHE A 102 -3.13 8.42 1.45
N GLU A 103 -2.82 9.48 2.19
CA GLU A 103 -2.56 10.80 1.59
C GLU A 103 -1.33 11.46 2.19
N ASN A 104 -0.62 12.15 1.31
CA ASN A 104 0.44 13.10 1.68
C ASN A 104 0.32 14.30 0.73
N PRO A 105 -0.48 15.32 1.12
CA PRO A 105 -0.76 16.46 0.23
C PRO A 105 0.46 17.30 -0.13
N THR A 106 1.52 17.23 0.67
CA THR A 106 2.73 18.06 0.44
C THR A 106 3.79 17.35 -0.39
N HIS A 107 3.56 16.06 -0.71
CA HIS A 107 4.47 15.29 -1.55
C HIS A 107 4.26 15.67 -3.02
N ASP A 108 5.30 15.45 -3.84
CA ASP A 108 5.16 15.44 -5.29
C ASP A 108 4.23 14.30 -5.68
N PHE A 109 3.94 14.16 -6.97
CA PHE A 109 3.10 13.05 -7.41
C PHE A 109 3.73 11.70 -7.00
N PRO A 110 2.95 10.77 -6.41
CA PRO A 110 1.55 10.87 -6.05
C PRO A 110 1.32 11.52 -4.68
N GLN A 111 0.15 12.11 -4.47
CA GLN A 111 -0.30 12.58 -3.17
C GLN A 111 -1.29 11.62 -2.52
N VAL A 112 -1.91 10.73 -3.31
CA VAL A 112 -2.90 9.78 -2.82
C VAL A 112 -2.56 8.38 -3.32
N ILE A 113 -2.64 7.41 -2.42
CA ILE A 113 -2.46 5.98 -2.72
C ILE A 113 -3.73 5.28 -2.24
N ARG A 114 -4.34 4.48 -3.13
CA ARG A 114 -5.62 3.83 -2.86
C ARG A 114 -5.54 2.36 -3.26
N TYR A 115 -6.01 1.49 -2.36
CA TYR A 115 -6.21 0.07 -2.64
C TYR A 115 -7.68 -0.24 -2.43
N THR A 116 -8.31 -0.86 -3.42
CA THR A 116 -9.71 -1.27 -3.33
C THR A 116 -9.83 -2.75 -3.64
N LEU A 117 -10.34 -3.51 -2.68
CA LEU A 117 -10.63 -4.93 -2.87
C LEU A 117 -11.92 -5.07 -3.66
N ILE A 118 -11.84 -5.71 -4.83
CA ILE A 118 -12.99 -5.91 -5.71
C ILE A 118 -13.61 -7.29 -5.45
N HIS A 119 -12.77 -8.27 -5.20
CA HIS A 119 -13.11 -9.67 -5.01
C HIS A 119 -12.00 -10.26 -4.13
N PRO A 120 -12.19 -11.34 -3.38
CA PRO A 120 -11.12 -11.88 -2.54
C PRO A 120 -9.78 -12.08 -3.25
N ASP A 121 -9.79 -12.35 -4.57
CA ASP A 121 -8.59 -12.56 -5.35
C ASP A 121 -8.30 -11.44 -6.35
N SER A 122 -8.95 -10.28 -6.22
CA SER A 122 -8.84 -9.18 -7.17
C SER A 122 -8.88 -7.85 -6.45
N LEU A 123 -7.89 -7.00 -6.71
CA LEU A 123 -7.87 -5.64 -6.17
C LEU A 123 -7.45 -4.64 -7.25
N VAL A 124 -7.69 -3.37 -6.99
CA VAL A 124 -7.18 -2.27 -7.82
C VAL A 124 -6.34 -1.37 -6.92
N ALA A 125 -5.09 -1.20 -7.29
CA ALA A 125 -4.22 -0.20 -6.68
C ALA A 125 -4.21 1.04 -7.58
N GLU A 126 -4.24 2.22 -6.97
CA GLU A 126 -4.31 3.47 -7.70
C GLU A 126 -3.43 4.51 -7.03
N ILE A 127 -2.65 5.22 -7.84
CA ILE A 127 -1.94 6.39 -7.37
C ILE A 127 -2.48 7.59 -8.13
N SER A 128 -2.62 8.72 -7.43
CA SER A 128 -3.19 9.92 -8.03
C SER A 128 -2.61 11.17 -7.37
N GLY A 129 -2.83 12.30 -8.02
CA GLY A 129 -2.38 13.58 -7.53
C GLY A 129 -2.19 14.58 -8.65
N ILE A 130 -1.52 15.68 -8.31
CA ILE A 130 -1.28 16.77 -9.25
C ILE A 130 0.20 16.76 -9.61
N THR A 131 0.49 16.81 -10.91
CA THR A 131 1.84 16.97 -11.43
C THR A 131 1.77 17.91 -12.64
N GLY A 132 2.69 18.87 -12.72
CA GLY A 132 2.67 19.85 -13.79
C GLY A 132 1.38 20.65 -13.86
N GLY A 133 0.73 20.89 -12.71
CA GLY A 133 -0.53 21.64 -12.65
C GLY A 133 -1.76 20.87 -13.08
N GLN A 134 -1.63 19.57 -13.37
CA GLN A 134 -2.74 18.75 -13.86
C GLN A 134 -2.95 17.54 -12.97
N GLN A 135 -4.22 17.17 -12.81
CA GLN A 135 -4.61 15.94 -12.11
C GLN A 135 -4.20 14.73 -12.95
N GLN A 136 -3.48 13.81 -12.33
CA GLN A 136 -3.02 12.57 -12.95
C GLN A 136 -3.44 11.38 -12.10
N LYS A 137 -3.62 10.23 -12.75
CA LYS A 137 -4.01 9.01 -12.09
C LYS A 137 -3.43 7.81 -12.85
N GLN A 138 -2.90 6.84 -12.11
CA GLN A 138 -2.46 5.56 -12.65
C GLN A 138 -3.15 4.45 -11.89
N THR A 139 -3.68 3.47 -12.61
CA THR A 139 -4.50 2.40 -12.05
C THR A 139 -3.86 1.06 -12.39
N PHE A 140 -3.77 0.18 -11.37
CA PHE A 140 -3.13 -1.12 -11.50
C PHE A 140 -4.10 -2.21 -11.02
N PRO A 141 -4.89 -2.81 -11.93
CA PRO A 141 -5.68 -3.99 -11.56
C PRO A 141 -4.75 -5.14 -11.25
N MET A 142 -5.02 -5.85 -10.14
CA MET A 142 -4.15 -6.94 -9.69
C MET A 142 -4.96 -8.18 -9.36
N LYS A 143 -4.36 -9.32 -9.63
CA LYS A 143 -4.91 -10.63 -9.29
C LYS A 143 -4.00 -11.31 -8.27
N ARG A 144 -4.63 -11.99 -7.30
CA ARG A 144 -3.88 -12.76 -6.30
C ARG A 144 -3.22 -13.95 -6.96
N MET A 145 -1.95 -14.13 -6.68
CA MET A 145 -1.19 -15.30 -7.09
C MET A 145 -1.46 -16.45 -6.12
N LYS A 146 -1.63 -17.64 -6.66
CA LYS A 146 -1.91 -18.83 -5.87
C LYS A 146 -0.84 -19.89 -6.01
#